data_a5727dc2c4fbbbaed1d75189285bee86
#
_entry.id   a5727dc2c4fbbbaed1d75189285bee86
#
_cell.length_a   1.000
_cell.length_b   1.000
_cell.length_c   1.000
_cell.angle_alpha   90.00
_cell.angle_beta   90.00
_cell.angle_gamma   90.00
#
_symmetry.space_group_name_H-M   'P 1'
#
loop_
_entity.id
_entity.type
_entity.pdbx_description
1 polymer ?
#
loop_
_entity_poly.entity_id
_entity_poly.type
_entity_poly.pdbx_seq_one_letter_code
_entity_poly.pdbx_strand_id
1 'polypeptide(L)'
;YLRYNEHEVRCMKKIQQMLAVFLILFSVCSTAVAESEQPTTETSTMPVTEKISALEFNSKYEEAKLISLAANTCAGTYTKGGKASEYTYLGEYGWSITPHVVDRGNVEATFMLATNTEVKGKKKIGILAFRGSKSKKDWEVNLNTSQVEFGGTNVKEFQQFAEKKDVGENIPKVHKGFNEYVMTAFNLKEDVAGDNMENDIVKKLKDNPEFTLLITGHSLGGAAATLFAERLVAMGIPKEQIPVVTFGAPAVGNNAFAEQYGDKINLTRVVISLDPVPGSLQSFFGGYKQFGKVKTFRISNKYADFQHPISLYFDLAMKNFYDVCDEGVANGYLHRLPSEIREGTEPLVAIIVGQATKNPNLPFAPNIRRFVTDEYKYMLPRYVVLDKNADYFNNDAYTPQKMFAEARAAGADYLIVLEVNMKRLGQTNKWYATLNQGIFKTATGGLVTMNSTATRVTVEQGYMQSIVKDMEKCRKSLKENLKFVKITRPLVW
;
A
#
# COMPACT_ATOMS: atom_id res chain seq x y z
N TYR A 1 38.42 0.54 -20.90
CA TYR A 1 37.59 0.23 -22.08
C TYR A 1 37.04 -1.19 -21.89
N LEU A 2 35.77 -1.27 -21.37
CA LEU A 2 35.00 -2.52 -21.28
C LEU A 2 34.39 -2.80 -22.67
N ARG A 3 34.78 -3.87 -23.31
CA ARG A 3 34.11 -4.35 -24.52
C ARG A 3 32.82 -5.06 -24.11
N TYR A 4 31.69 -4.47 -24.46
CA TYR A 4 30.39 -5.14 -24.35
C TYR A 4 30.29 -6.23 -25.44
N ASN A 5 29.70 -7.32 -25.08
CA ASN A 5 29.47 -8.44 -26.00
C ASN A 5 28.28 -8.04 -26.94
N GLU A 6 28.25 -8.61 -28.17
CA GLU A 6 27.23 -8.27 -29.18
C GLU A 6 25.79 -8.52 -28.71
N HIS A 7 25.59 -9.45 -27.78
CA HIS A 7 24.29 -9.74 -27.19
C HIS A 7 23.82 -8.59 -26.25
N GLU A 8 24.72 -8.03 -25.49
CA GLU A 8 24.44 -6.87 -24.58
C GLU A 8 24.14 -5.60 -25.38
N VAL A 9 24.85 -5.38 -26.49
CA VAL A 9 24.60 -4.28 -27.40
C VAL A 9 23.23 -4.40 -28.08
N ARG A 10 22.84 -5.64 -28.48
CA ARG A 10 21.49 -5.89 -29.01
C ARG A 10 20.38 -5.68 -27.98
N CYS A 11 20.61 -6.08 -26.74
CA CYS A 11 19.66 -5.88 -25.65
C CYS A 11 19.50 -4.39 -25.31
N MET A 12 20.59 -3.62 -25.24
CA MET A 12 20.56 -2.17 -25.04
C MET A 12 19.89 -1.41 -26.18
N LYS A 13 20.12 -1.82 -27.44
CA LYS A 13 19.41 -1.25 -28.59
C LYS A 13 17.92 -1.54 -28.57
N LYS A 14 17.48 -2.74 -28.15
CA LYS A 14 16.05 -3.06 -27.97
C LYS A 14 15.43 -2.22 -26.88
N ILE A 15 16.12 -2.00 -25.75
CA ILE A 15 15.65 -1.15 -24.65
C ILE A 15 15.54 0.31 -25.10
N GLN A 16 16.52 0.82 -25.86
CA GLN A 16 16.45 2.17 -26.43
C GLN A 16 15.33 2.31 -27.46
N GLN A 17 15.11 1.30 -28.30
CA GLN A 17 13.99 1.25 -29.24
C GLN A 17 12.63 1.16 -28.53
N MET A 18 12.52 0.40 -27.43
CA MET A 18 11.32 0.35 -26.61
C MET A 18 11.01 1.70 -25.95
N LEU A 19 12.02 2.39 -25.43
CA LEU A 19 11.87 3.74 -24.88
C LEU A 19 11.51 4.78 -25.96
N ALA A 20 12.07 4.65 -27.17
CA ALA A 20 11.75 5.53 -28.29
C ALA A 20 10.32 5.30 -28.82
N VAL A 21 9.85 4.05 -28.91
CA VAL A 21 8.47 3.72 -29.27
C VAL A 21 7.48 4.23 -28.21
N PHE A 22 7.86 4.20 -26.94
CA PHE A 22 7.07 4.78 -25.85
C PHE A 22 6.89 6.30 -26.01
N LEU A 23 7.95 7.01 -26.42
CA LEU A 23 7.90 8.45 -26.68
C LEU A 23 7.10 8.79 -27.94
N ILE A 24 7.11 7.96 -28.96
CA ILE A 24 6.36 8.17 -30.21
C ILE A 24 4.87 7.89 -30.03
N LEU A 25 4.47 6.88 -29.27
CA LEU A 25 3.06 6.60 -28.96
C LEU A 25 2.42 7.69 -28.10
N PHE A 26 3.20 8.36 -27.25
CA PHE A 26 2.72 9.52 -26.47
C PHE A 26 2.51 10.77 -27.35
N SER A 27 3.25 10.91 -28.45
CA SER A 27 3.13 12.05 -29.36
C SER A 27 1.93 11.96 -30.32
N VAL A 28 1.40 10.77 -30.57
CA VAL A 28 0.30 10.54 -31.51
C VAL A 28 -1.09 10.63 -30.84
N CYS A 29 -1.18 10.47 -29.52
CA CYS A 29 -2.45 10.58 -28.79
C CYS A 29 -2.83 12.00 -28.35
N SER A 30 -2.03 13.04 -28.63
CA SER A 30 -2.27 14.41 -28.17
C SER A 30 -2.93 15.33 -29.19
N THR A 31 -3.37 14.82 -30.35
CA THR A 31 -4.07 15.62 -31.37
C THR A 31 -5.43 15.04 -31.69
N ALA A 32 -6.37 15.07 -30.76
CA ALA A 32 -7.78 14.95 -31.08
C ALA A 32 -8.62 15.66 -30.00
N VAL A 33 -9.34 16.64 -30.49
CA VAL A 33 -10.59 17.26 -29.98
C VAL A 33 -10.43 18.29 -28.88
N ALA A 34 -10.31 19.54 -29.32
CA ALA A 34 -10.88 20.69 -28.64
C ALA A 34 -12.19 21.04 -29.34
N GLU A 35 -13.31 20.63 -28.82
CA GLU A 35 -14.62 21.21 -29.14
C GLU A 35 -15.10 22.02 -27.94
N SER A 36 -15.41 23.30 -28.24
CA SER A 36 -15.92 24.29 -27.31
C SER A 36 -17.40 24.04 -27.05
N GLU A 37 -17.79 23.63 -25.86
CA GLU A 37 -19.17 23.73 -25.40
C GLU A 37 -19.36 24.93 -24.48
N GLN A 38 -20.29 25.80 -24.82
CA GLN A 38 -20.79 26.90 -24.00
C GLN A 38 -21.56 26.37 -22.78
N PRO A 39 -21.51 27.02 -21.64
CA PRO A 39 -22.24 26.58 -20.47
C PRO A 39 -23.73 26.92 -20.58
N THR A 40 -24.57 25.92 -20.78
CA THR A 40 -26.00 26.01 -20.50
C THR A 40 -26.21 25.88 -18.99
N THR A 41 -26.82 26.90 -18.42
CA THR A 41 -27.31 26.88 -17.03
C THR A 41 -28.51 25.93 -16.91
N GLU A 42 -28.25 24.65 -16.71
CA GLU A 42 -29.25 23.73 -16.18
C GLU A 42 -29.10 23.63 -14.66
N THR A 43 -30.17 23.95 -13.97
CA THR A 43 -30.38 23.68 -12.56
C THR A 43 -30.33 22.17 -12.35
N SER A 44 -29.12 21.67 -12.04
CA SER A 44 -28.87 20.26 -11.73
C SER A 44 -29.51 19.95 -10.37
N THR A 45 -30.69 19.36 -10.39
CA THR A 45 -31.15 18.51 -9.29
C THR A 45 -30.15 17.37 -9.20
N MET A 46 -29.38 17.35 -8.09
CA MET A 46 -28.49 16.24 -7.81
C MET A 46 -29.24 14.91 -7.95
N PRO A 47 -28.74 13.95 -8.71
CA PRO A 47 -29.39 12.65 -8.78
C PRO A 47 -29.42 12.07 -7.36
N VAL A 48 -30.59 11.64 -6.92
CA VAL A 48 -30.75 10.86 -5.69
C VAL A 48 -29.91 9.60 -5.92
N THR A 49 -28.69 9.58 -5.38
CA THR A 49 -27.83 8.40 -5.43
C THR A 49 -28.59 7.30 -4.71
N GLU A 50 -28.97 6.29 -5.43
CA GLU A 50 -29.65 5.12 -4.89
C GLU A 50 -28.79 4.55 -3.75
N LYS A 51 -29.37 4.43 -2.55
CA LYS A 51 -28.65 3.99 -1.37
C LYS A 51 -28.18 2.57 -1.57
N ILE A 52 -26.86 2.34 -1.61
CA ILE A 52 -26.30 0.97 -1.71
C ILE A 52 -26.79 0.11 -0.55
N SER A 53 -26.94 -1.19 -0.79
CA SER A 53 -27.32 -2.13 0.26
C SER A 53 -26.21 -2.31 1.30
N ALA A 54 -26.57 -2.69 2.54
CA ALA A 54 -25.59 -2.96 3.58
C ALA A 54 -24.64 -4.10 3.20
N LEU A 55 -25.12 -5.11 2.48
CA LEU A 55 -24.30 -6.23 2.01
C LEU A 55 -23.27 -5.77 0.98
N GLU A 56 -23.68 -4.96 0.03
CA GLU A 56 -22.80 -4.39 -0.99
C GLU A 56 -21.76 -3.46 -0.36
N PHE A 57 -22.18 -2.60 0.57
CA PHE A 57 -21.25 -1.74 1.32
C PHE A 57 -20.23 -2.57 2.09
N ASN A 58 -20.65 -3.59 2.84
CA ASN A 58 -19.74 -4.44 3.60
C ASN A 58 -18.70 -5.11 2.70
N SER A 59 -19.10 -5.62 1.54
CA SER A 59 -18.18 -6.20 0.57
C SER A 59 -17.15 -5.17 0.07
N LYS A 60 -17.60 -3.96 -0.26
CA LYS A 60 -16.74 -2.85 -0.72
C LYS A 60 -15.79 -2.37 0.39
N TYR A 61 -16.27 -2.33 1.63
CA TYR A 61 -15.48 -1.91 2.78
C TYR A 61 -14.37 -2.93 3.11
N GLU A 62 -14.70 -4.23 3.15
CA GLU A 62 -13.70 -5.28 3.40
C GLU A 62 -12.67 -5.38 2.26
N GLU A 63 -13.09 -5.19 0.99
CA GLU A 63 -12.16 -5.09 -0.13
C GLU A 63 -11.20 -3.90 0.03
N ALA A 64 -11.71 -2.71 0.33
CA ALA A 64 -10.88 -1.51 0.47
C ALA A 64 -9.91 -1.61 1.65
N LYS A 65 -10.35 -2.19 2.76
CA LYS A 65 -9.56 -2.49 3.94
C LYS A 65 -8.43 -3.47 3.63
N LEU A 66 -8.75 -4.57 2.94
CA LEU A 66 -7.76 -5.58 2.55
C LEU A 66 -6.71 -5.00 1.59
N ILE A 67 -7.13 -4.20 0.61
CA ILE A 67 -6.22 -3.52 -0.32
C ILE A 67 -5.31 -2.54 0.42
N SER A 68 -5.84 -1.76 1.37
CA SER A 68 -5.05 -0.82 2.17
C SER A 68 -4.01 -1.54 3.02
N LEU A 69 -4.39 -2.64 3.67
CA LEU A 69 -3.49 -3.50 4.46
C LEU A 69 -2.37 -4.09 3.59
N ALA A 70 -2.74 -4.65 2.44
CA ALA A 70 -1.80 -5.21 1.48
C ALA A 70 -0.80 -4.16 0.96
N ALA A 71 -1.27 -2.95 0.60
CA ALA A 71 -0.42 -1.87 0.10
C ALA A 71 0.60 -1.41 1.16
N ASN A 72 0.15 -1.28 2.41
CA ASN A 72 1.01 -0.91 3.54
C ASN A 72 2.14 -1.94 3.72
N THR A 73 1.79 -3.23 3.72
CA THR A 73 2.75 -4.31 3.89
C THR A 73 3.72 -4.40 2.71
N CYS A 74 3.23 -4.25 1.47
CA CYS A 74 4.09 -4.18 0.28
C CYS A 74 5.10 -3.02 0.36
N ALA A 75 4.66 -1.82 0.76
CA ALA A 75 5.56 -0.69 0.92
C ALA A 75 6.66 -0.97 1.94
N GLY A 76 6.32 -1.67 3.03
CA GLY A 76 7.27 -2.12 4.05
C GLY A 76 8.40 -2.99 3.53
N THR A 77 8.17 -3.80 2.50
CA THR A 77 9.21 -4.69 1.92
C THR A 77 10.36 -3.95 1.24
N TYR A 78 10.17 -2.67 0.89
CA TYR A 78 11.19 -1.84 0.23
C TYR A 78 12.08 -1.08 1.20
N THR A 79 11.90 -1.24 2.50
CA THR A 79 12.70 -0.54 3.52
C THR A 79 14.14 -1.05 3.55
N LYS A 80 15.09 -0.16 3.84
CA LYS A 80 16.50 -0.53 3.97
C LYS A 80 16.75 -1.28 5.30
N GLY A 81 17.56 -2.33 5.24
CA GLY A 81 18.05 -3.02 6.42
C GLY A 81 17.04 -3.88 7.16
N GLY A 82 15.96 -4.32 6.50
CA GLY A 82 14.96 -5.20 7.10
C GLY A 82 14.13 -4.57 8.21
N LYS A 83 14.21 -3.26 8.41
CA LYS A 83 13.39 -2.52 9.38
C LYS A 83 12.02 -2.20 8.81
N ALA A 84 11.30 -3.23 8.37
CA ALA A 84 9.96 -3.08 7.80
C ALA A 84 8.99 -2.36 8.75
N SER A 85 9.16 -2.54 10.06
CA SER A 85 8.35 -1.89 11.10
C SER A 85 8.46 -0.37 11.14
N GLU A 86 9.55 0.23 10.62
CA GLU A 86 9.70 1.69 10.59
C GLU A 86 8.75 2.37 9.60
N TYR A 87 8.22 1.61 8.64
CA TYR A 87 7.38 2.14 7.57
C TYR A 87 5.99 1.50 7.52
N THR A 88 5.77 0.46 8.29
CA THR A 88 4.48 -0.19 8.35
C THR A 88 3.73 0.24 9.60
N TYR A 89 2.51 0.65 9.42
CA TYR A 89 1.54 0.88 10.47
C TYR A 89 1.39 -0.31 11.42
N LEU A 90 1.72 -1.50 10.94
CA LEU A 90 1.40 -2.74 11.58
C LEU A 90 2.16 -2.95 12.88
N GLY A 91 3.49 -2.64 12.90
CA GLY A 91 4.32 -2.85 14.08
C GLY A 91 3.87 -2.07 15.31
N GLU A 92 3.28 -0.88 15.10
CA GLU A 92 2.75 -0.06 16.20
C GLU A 92 1.40 -0.54 16.74
N TYR A 93 0.72 -1.40 16.02
CA TYR A 93 -0.61 -1.93 16.36
C TYR A 93 -0.58 -3.40 16.80
N GLY A 94 0.58 -3.87 17.24
CA GLY A 94 0.73 -5.20 17.82
C GLY A 94 0.91 -6.33 16.82
N TRP A 95 1.29 -6.03 15.58
CA TRP A 95 1.69 -7.05 14.63
C TRP A 95 3.15 -7.44 14.84
N SER A 96 3.42 -8.74 14.86
CA SER A 96 4.78 -9.27 14.74
C SER A 96 5.18 -9.28 13.28
N ILE A 97 6.32 -8.68 12.95
CA ILE A 97 6.79 -8.52 11.56
C ILE A 97 8.19 -9.11 11.45
N THR A 98 8.37 -10.06 10.55
CA THR A 98 9.65 -10.72 10.30
C THR A 98 10.04 -10.56 8.83
N PRO A 99 11.08 -9.78 8.51
CA PRO A 99 11.63 -9.70 7.17
C PRO A 99 12.53 -10.92 6.89
N HIS A 100 12.47 -11.41 5.66
CA HIS A 100 13.26 -12.53 5.18
C HIS A 100 13.98 -12.18 3.88
N VAL A 101 15.21 -12.61 3.76
CA VAL A 101 16.01 -12.58 2.54
C VAL A 101 16.57 -13.96 2.32
N VAL A 102 16.21 -14.58 1.22
CA VAL A 102 16.72 -15.92 0.84
C VAL A 102 17.49 -15.76 -0.46
N ASP A 103 18.74 -16.16 -0.43
CA ASP A 103 19.63 -16.15 -1.59
C ASP A 103 19.87 -17.59 -2.09
N ARG A 104 19.65 -17.82 -3.37
CA ARG A 104 19.95 -19.08 -4.04
C ARG A 104 20.71 -18.81 -5.33
N GLY A 105 21.97 -18.53 -5.19
CA GLY A 105 22.89 -18.28 -6.29
C GLY A 105 22.57 -16.99 -7.06
N ASN A 106 21.80 -17.09 -8.15
CA ASN A 106 21.48 -15.93 -8.99
C ASN A 106 20.15 -15.25 -8.65
N VAL A 107 19.35 -15.81 -7.72
CA VAL A 107 18.03 -15.32 -7.36
C VAL A 107 17.97 -15.01 -5.86
N GLU A 108 17.68 -13.74 -5.55
CA GLU A 108 17.37 -13.29 -4.19
C GLU A 108 15.86 -13.11 -4.04
N ALA A 109 15.24 -13.88 -3.15
CA ALA A 109 13.85 -13.69 -2.76
C ALA A 109 13.77 -12.88 -1.46
N THR A 110 13.15 -11.73 -1.52
CA THR A 110 12.91 -10.88 -0.35
C THR A 110 11.41 -10.78 -0.09
N PHE A 111 11.00 -11.06 1.13
CA PHE A 111 9.61 -10.99 1.54
C PHE A 111 9.50 -10.70 3.04
N MET A 112 8.29 -10.42 3.48
CA MET A 112 7.98 -10.10 4.86
C MET A 112 6.78 -10.93 5.31
N LEU A 113 6.89 -11.55 6.46
CA LEU A 113 5.78 -12.20 7.16
C LEU A 113 5.34 -11.32 8.33
N ALA A 114 4.07 -10.96 8.36
CA ALA A 114 3.45 -10.25 9.48
C ALA A 114 2.30 -11.07 10.05
N THR A 115 2.16 -11.11 11.38
CA THR A 115 1.07 -11.85 12.04
C THR A 115 0.49 -11.04 13.20
N ASN A 116 -0.81 -11.19 13.44
CA ASN A 116 -1.53 -10.58 14.56
C ASN A 116 -2.05 -11.63 15.57
N THR A 117 -1.38 -12.73 15.74
CA THR A 117 -1.85 -13.93 16.47
C THR A 117 -2.11 -13.71 17.95
N GLU A 118 -1.62 -12.63 18.55
CA GLU A 118 -1.73 -12.36 19.98
C GLU A 118 -3.05 -11.69 20.40
N VAL A 119 -3.91 -11.30 19.45
CA VAL A 119 -5.14 -10.58 19.74
C VAL A 119 -6.26 -11.54 20.06
N LYS A 120 -6.62 -11.67 21.36
CA LYS A 120 -7.74 -12.51 21.81
C LYS A 120 -9.06 -12.05 21.18
N GLY A 121 -9.84 -13.03 20.69
CA GLY A 121 -11.20 -12.79 20.19
C GLY A 121 -11.32 -12.19 18.79
N LYS A 122 -10.21 -12.03 18.05
CA LYS A 122 -10.23 -11.59 16.65
C LYS A 122 -9.77 -12.68 15.70
N LYS A 123 -10.22 -12.60 14.45
CA LYS A 123 -9.76 -13.48 13.38
C LYS A 123 -8.24 -13.38 13.28
N LYS A 124 -7.56 -14.51 13.34
CA LYS A 124 -6.11 -14.58 13.20
C LYS A 124 -5.75 -14.35 11.74
N ILE A 125 -4.93 -13.35 11.46
CA ILE A 125 -4.52 -12.99 10.12
C ILE A 125 -2.99 -12.97 10.06
N GLY A 126 -2.44 -13.59 9.02
CA GLY A 126 -1.06 -13.41 8.59
C GLY A 126 -1.02 -12.65 7.27
N ILE A 127 0.10 -12.02 6.98
CA ILE A 127 0.36 -11.37 5.69
C ILE A 127 1.73 -11.81 5.21
N LEU A 128 1.78 -12.35 4.00
CA LEU A 128 3.01 -12.65 3.31
C LEU A 128 3.17 -11.66 2.13
N ALA A 129 4.11 -10.76 2.23
CA ALA A 129 4.35 -9.73 1.22
C ALA A 129 5.68 -9.95 0.51
N PHE A 130 5.65 -10.15 -0.80
CA PHE A 130 6.83 -10.29 -1.64
C PHE A 130 7.27 -8.93 -2.17
N ARG A 131 8.59 -8.65 -2.08
CA ARG A 131 9.19 -7.44 -2.64
C ARG A 131 9.31 -7.54 -4.16
N GLY A 132 9.01 -6.46 -4.86
CA GLY A 132 9.32 -6.31 -6.28
C GLY A 132 10.78 -5.97 -6.54
N SER A 133 11.11 -5.75 -7.81
CA SER A 133 12.46 -5.44 -8.26
C SER A 133 12.98 -4.14 -7.63
N LYS A 134 14.19 -4.16 -7.09
CA LYS A 134 14.86 -3.01 -6.50
C LYS A 134 16.12 -2.63 -7.27
N SER A 135 16.72 -3.57 -7.95
CA SER A 135 17.97 -3.42 -8.66
C SER A 135 17.80 -3.62 -10.17
N LYS A 136 18.79 -3.14 -10.93
CA LYS A 136 18.89 -3.42 -12.36
C LYS A 136 18.94 -4.93 -12.64
N LYS A 137 19.61 -5.70 -11.78
CA LYS A 137 19.72 -7.16 -11.87
C LYS A 137 18.35 -7.86 -11.75
N ASP A 138 17.48 -7.37 -10.87
CA ASP A 138 16.11 -7.91 -10.74
C ASP A 138 15.29 -7.67 -12.01
N TRP A 139 15.50 -6.53 -12.69
CA TRP A 139 14.87 -6.21 -13.96
C TRP A 139 15.37 -7.12 -15.10
N GLU A 140 16.64 -7.48 -15.10
CA GLU A 140 17.22 -8.41 -16.10
C GLU A 140 16.60 -9.81 -15.97
N VAL A 141 16.33 -10.27 -14.76
CA VAL A 141 15.55 -11.52 -14.51
C VAL A 141 14.14 -11.40 -15.07
N ASN A 142 13.50 -10.24 -14.93
CA ASN A 142 12.15 -9.99 -15.45
C ASN A 142 12.09 -9.89 -16.98
N LEU A 143 13.18 -9.58 -17.64
CA LEU A 143 13.25 -9.49 -19.11
C LEU A 143 13.46 -10.86 -19.80
N ASN A 144 13.84 -11.89 -19.04
CA ASN A 144 13.92 -13.25 -19.57
C ASN A 144 12.51 -13.85 -19.68
N THR A 145 11.91 -13.79 -20.87
CA THR A 145 10.55 -14.27 -21.14
C THR A 145 10.42 -15.79 -21.27
N SER A 146 11.47 -16.54 -20.96
CA SER A 146 11.43 -18.01 -20.96
C SER A 146 10.33 -18.50 -20.01
N GLN A 147 9.62 -19.52 -20.46
CA GLN A 147 8.56 -20.16 -19.71
C GLN A 147 8.95 -21.58 -19.30
N VAL A 148 8.46 -22.01 -18.15
CA VAL A 148 8.61 -23.40 -17.65
C VAL A 148 7.24 -23.99 -17.38
N GLU A 149 7.11 -25.33 -17.45
CA GLU A 149 5.86 -26.02 -17.15
C GLU A 149 5.47 -25.78 -15.68
N PHE A 150 4.17 -25.54 -15.47
CA PHE A 150 3.58 -25.39 -14.13
C PHE A 150 2.73 -26.61 -13.79
N GLY A 151 3.10 -27.33 -12.74
CA GLY A 151 2.40 -28.52 -12.29
C GLY A 151 2.95 -29.05 -10.96
N GLY A 152 2.39 -30.14 -10.48
CA GLY A 152 2.78 -30.78 -9.23
C GLY A 152 1.95 -30.35 -8.02
N THR A 153 2.17 -31.02 -6.87
CA THR A 153 1.44 -30.86 -5.62
C THR A 153 2.35 -30.67 -4.40
N ASN A 154 3.67 -30.65 -4.62
CA ASN A 154 4.68 -30.42 -3.58
C ASN A 154 5.94 -29.81 -4.23
N VAL A 155 6.84 -29.25 -3.42
CA VAL A 155 8.02 -28.52 -3.87
C VAL A 155 8.93 -29.35 -4.79
N LYS A 156 9.08 -30.65 -4.53
CA LYS A 156 9.90 -31.54 -5.37
C LYS A 156 9.27 -31.70 -6.76
N GLU A 157 7.99 -31.93 -6.83
CA GLU A 157 7.27 -32.03 -8.10
C GLU A 157 7.28 -30.69 -8.85
N PHE A 158 7.12 -29.57 -8.16
CA PHE A 158 7.21 -28.25 -8.77
C PHE A 158 8.52 -28.03 -9.51
N GLN A 159 9.65 -28.50 -8.93
CA GLN A 159 10.96 -28.45 -9.57
C GLN A 159 11.02 -29.38 -10.78
N GLN A 160 10.55 -30.62 -10.64
CA GLN A 160 10.54 -31.61 -11.73
C GLN A 160 9.74 -31.10 -12.94
N PHE A 161 8.57 -30.48 -12.71
CA PHE A 161 7.77 -29.89 -13.78
C PHE A 161 8.51 -28.74 -14.48
N ALA A 162 9.13 -27.85 -13.72
CA ALA A 162 9.87 -26.70 -14.25
C ALA A 162 11.15 -27.10 -15.04
N GLU A 163 11.69 -28.30 -14.83
CA GLU A 163 12.89 -28.82 -15.51
C GLU A 163 12.57 -29.58 -16.81
N LYS A 164 11.29 -29.85 -17.11
CA LYS A 164 10.89 -30.54 -18.33
C LYS A 164 11.28 -29.74 -19.58
N LYS A 165 11.77 -30.44 -20.58
CA LYS A 165 12.12 -29.90 -21.90
C LYS A 165 11.01 -30.22 -22.89
N ASP A 166 10.94 -29.41 -23.94
CA ASP A 166 10.04 -29.64 -25.09
C ASP A 166 8.55 -29.71 -24.72
N VAL A 167 8.14 -28.81 -23.82
CA VAL A 167 6.77 -28.72 -23.34
C VAL A 167 5.87 -28.10 -24.42
N GLY A 168 4.80 -28.80 -24.80
CA GLY A 168 3.85 -28.40 -25.84
C GLY A 168 3.20 -27.01 -25.57
N GLU A 169 2.66 -26.37 -26.60
CA GLU A 169 2.12 -24.98 -26.50
C GLU A 169 0.88 -24.88 -25.59
N ASN A 170 0.04 -25.91 -25.58
CA ASN A 170 -1.22 -25.96 -24.82
C ASN A 170 -1.04 -26.44 -23.36
N ILE A 171 0.19 -26.55 -22.89
CA ILE A 171 0.49 -26.92 -21.51
C ILE A 171 0.62 -25.65 -20.66
N PRO A 172 0.10 -25.64 -19.41
CA PRO A 172 0.28 -24.53 -18.49
C PRO A 172 1.76 -24.21 -18.25
N LYS A 173 2.15 -22.99 -18.57
CA LYS A 173 3.52 -22.51 -18.39
C LYS A 173 3.50 -21.17 -17.68
N VAL A 174 4.55 -20.94 -16.89
CA VAL A 174 4.76 -19.70 -16.18
C VAL A 174 6.14 -19.13 -16.49
N HIS A 175 6.30 -17.84 -16.25
CA HIS A 175 7.56 -17.14 -16.41
C HIS A 175 8.64 -17.80 -15.53
N LYS A 176 9.75 -18.22 -16.14
CA LYS A 176 10.83 -18.93 -15.45
C LYS A 176 11.38 -18.18 -14.25
N GLY A 177 11.70 -16.89 -14.41
CA GLY A 177 12.27 -16.07 -13.34
C GLY A 177 11.30 -15.88 -12.17
N PHE A 178 10.00 -15.75 -12.42
CA PHE A 178 9.01 -15.65 -11.32
C PHE A 178 8.89 -16.98 -10.58
N ASN A 179 8.91 -18.10 -11.31
CA ASN A 179 8.92 -19.43 -10.70
C ASN A 179 10.17 -19.65 -9.85
N GLU A 180 11.36 -19.27 -10.34
CA GLU A 180 12.62 -19.37 -9.61
C GLU A 180 12.61 -18.53 -8.32
N TYR A 181 12.03 -17.31 -8.38
CA TYR A 181 11.86 -16.47 -7.20
C TYR A 181 10.97 -17.14 -6.14
N VAL A 182 9.84 -17.70 -6.53
CA VAL A 182 8.92 -18.42 -5.63
C VAL A 182 9.57 -19.69 -5.08
N MET A 183 10.25 -20.45 -5.91
CA MET A 183 10.96 -21.66 -5.47
C MET A 183 12.12 -21.34 -4.51
N THR A 184 12.75 -20.17 -4.67
CA THR A 184 13.76 -19.67 -3.73
C THR A 184 13.13 -19.32 -2.38
N ALA A 185 11.96 -18.67 -2.38
CA ALA A 185 11.25 -18.36 -1.14
C ALA A 185 10.83 -19.61 -0.36
N PHE A 186 10.38 -20.68 -1.03
CA PHE A 186 10.05 -21.95 -0.38
C PHE A 186 11.25 -22.63 0.30
N ASN A 187 12.48 -22.30 -0.08
CA ASN A 187 13.68 -22.84 0.53
C ASN A 187 14.15 -22.04 1.77
N LEU A 188 13.32 -21.14 2.31
CA LEU A 188 13.62 -20.50 3.58
C LEU A 188 13.82 -21.60 4.65
N LYS A 189 15.03 -21.66 5.21
CA LYS A 189 15.31 -22.45 6.39
C LYS A 189 15.20 -21.51 7.59
N GLU A 190 14.27 -21.78 8.49
CA GLU A 190 14.32 -21.11 9.78
C GLU A 190 15.49 -21.69 10.57
N ASP A 191 16.41 -20.84 10.98
CA ASP A 191 17.66 -21.22 11.65
C ASP A 191 17.45 -21.91 13.01
N VAL A 192 16.23 -21.99 13.52
CA VAL A 192 15.92 -22.43 14.89
C VAL A 192 15.37 -23.85 14.97
N ALA A 193 14.81 -24.41 13.90
CA ALA A 193 14.14 -25.73 13.96
C ALA A 193 14.48 -26.69 12.80
N GLY A 194 15.24 -26.28 11.82
CA GLY A 194 15.58 -27.15 10.66
C GLY A 194 14.44 -27.35 9.67
N ASP A 195 13.27 -26.74 9.90
CA ASP A 195 12.13 -26.81 9.01
C ASP A 195 12.20 -25.69 7.94
N ASN A 196 11.62 -25.95 6.79
CA ASN A 196 11.52 -24.98 5.71
C ASN A 196 10.15 -24.29 5.73
N MET A 197 10.05 -23.14 5.06
CA MET A 197 8.81 -22.35 4.96
C MET A 197 7.60 -23.17 4.48
N GLU A 198 7.82 -24.21 3.66
CA GLU A 198 6.79 -25.12 3.19
C GLU A 198 6.10 -25.81 4.39
N ASN A 199 6.88 -26.37 5.30
CA ASN A 199 6.35 -27.10 6.45
C ASN A 199 5.64 -26.14 7.41
N ASP A 200 6.21 -24.98 7.68
CA ASP A 200 5.65 -24.04 8.65
C ASP A 200 4.37 -23.36 8.18
N ILE A 201 4.35 -22.79 6.98
CA ILE A 201 3.16 -22.08 6.47
C ILE A 201 2.06 -23.07 6.10
N VAL A 202 2.37 -24.12 5.34
CA VAL A 202 1.37 -25.12 4.90
C VAL A 202 0.78 -25.85 6.10
N LYS A 203 1.63 -26.28 7.05
CA LYS A 203 1.17 -26.91 8.29
C LYS A 203 0.30 -25.95 9.10
N LYS A 204 0.73 -24.72 9.31
CA LYS A 204 -0.02 -23.71 10.07
C LYS A 204 -1.40 -23.45 9.46
N LEU A 205 -1.50 -23.38 8.13
CA LEU A 205 -2.78 -23.20 7.44
C LEU A 205 -3.67 -24.43 7.56
N LYS A 206 -3.13 -25.64 7.41
CA LYS A 206 -3.88 -26.90 7.56
C LYS A 206 -4.38 -27.15 8.98
N ASP A 207 -3.54 -26.86 9.98
CA ASP A 207 -3.86 -27.07 11.38
C ASP A 207 -4.81 -25.99 11.94
N ASN A 208 -4.95 -24.85 11.27
CA ASN A 208 -5.80 -23.74 11.71
C ASN A 208 -6.69 -23.23 10.57
N PRO A 209 -7.84 -23.88 10.30
CA PRO A 209 -8.74 -23.49 9.20
C PRO A 209 -9.27 -22.05 9.28
N GLU A 210 -9.34 -21.46 10.48
CA GLU A 210 -9.73 -20.06 10.71
C GLU A 210 -8.60 -19.04 10.51
N PHE A 211 -7.36 -19.48 10.39
CA PHE A 211 -6.23 -18.60 10.10
C PHE A 211 -6.27 -18.21 8.63
N THR A 212 -6.25 -16.90 8.35
CA THR A 212 -6.20 -16.36 6.99
C THR A 212 -4.80 -15.81 6.70
N LEU A 213 -4.20 -16.18 5.58
CA LEU A 213 -2.93 -15.65 5.10
C LEU A 213 -3.19 -14.77 3.88
N LEU A 214 -3.18 -13.44 4.05
CA LEU A 214 -3.16 -12.50 2.93
C LEU A 214 -1.81 -12.60 2.22
N ILE A 215 -1.83 -12.95 0.94
CA ILE A 215 -0.62 -13.00 0.11
C ILE A 215 -0.61 -11.77 -0.79
N THR A 216 0.49 -11.04 -0.81
CA THR A 216 0.56 -9.79 -1.53
C THR A 216 1.95 -9.51 -2.10
N GLY A 217 2.02 -8.58 -3.05
CA GLY A 217 3.27 -8.13 -3.64
C GLY A 217 3.06 -7.06 -4.69
N HIS A 218 4.11 -6.32 -4.97
CA HIS A 218 4.13 -5.26 -5.97
C HIS A 218 5.08 -5.64 -7.11
N SER A 219 4.70 -5.37 -8.36
CA SER A 219 5.55 -5.64 -9.54
C SER A 219 5.93 -7.12 -9.62
N LEU A 220 7.23 -7.46 -9.72
CA LEU A 220 7.75 -8.84 -9.60
C LEU A 220 7.20 -9.56 -8.35
N GLY A 221 7.16 -8.87 -7.21
CA GLY A 221 6.61 -9.44 -5.98
C GLY A 221 5.13 -9.81 -6.10
N GLY A 222 4.35 -9.08 -6.91
CA GLY A 222 2.97 -9.42 -7.23
C GLY A 222 2.85 -10.66 -8.10
N ALA A 223 3.76 -10.84 -9.05
CA ALA A 223 3.87 -12.09 -9.82
C ALA A 223 4.23 -13.28 -8.90
N ALA A 224 5.20 -13.08 -8.00
CA ALA A 224 5.56 -14.09 -7.01
C ALA A 224 4.40 -14.44 -6.08
N ALA A 225 3.66 -13.44 -5.58
CA ALA A 225 2.48 -13.63 -4.74
C ALA A 225 1.41 -14.49 -5.43
N THR A 226 1.15 -14.23 -6.72
CA THR A 226 0.22 -15.01 -7.53
C THR A 226 0.65 -16.47 -7.64
N LEU A 227 1.89 -16.73 -8.04
CA LEU A 227 2.40 -18.09 -8.19
C LEU A 227 2.54 -18.83 -6.87
N PHE A 228 2.91 -18.13 -5.78
CA PHE A 228 3.00 -18.72 -4.46
C PHE A 228 1.63 -19.21 -3.96
N ALA A 229 0.58 -18.40 -4.16
CA ALA A 229 -0.78 -18.79 -3.83
C ALA A 229 -1.25 -20.00 -4.63
N GLU A 230 -0.97 -20.07 -5.94
CA GLU A 230 -1.29 -21.23 -6.78
C GLU A 230 -0.57 -22.50 -6.28
N ARG A 231 0.68 -22.38 -5.84
CA ARG A 231 1.43 -23.50 -5.25
C ARG A 231 0.80 -23.96 -3.93
N LEU A 232 0.34 -23.05 -3.06
CA LEU A 232 -0.35 -23.40 -1.83
C LEU A 232 -1.68 -24.11 -2.10
N VAL A 233 -2.46 -23.66 -3.07
CA VAL A 233 -3.68 -24.34 -3.49
C VAL A 233 -3.38 -25.75 -4.02
N ALA A 234 -2.33 -25.91 -4.84
CA ALA A 234 -1.88 -27.21 -5.30
C ALA A 234 -1.45 -28.15 -4.15
N MET A 235 -0.97 -27.60 -3.03
CA MET A 235 -0.66 -28.33 -1.80
C MET A 235 -1.90 -28.63 -0.92
N GLY A 236 -3.09 -28.25 -1.38
CA GLY A 236 -4.37 -28.51 -0.71
C GLY A 236 -4.84 -27.44 0.28
N ILE A 237 -4.31 -26.21 0.20
CA ILE A 237 -4.81 -25.07 0.98
C ILE A 237 -6.05 -24.47 0.29
N PRO A 238 -7.18 -24.30 0.99
CA PRO A 238 -8.36 -23.65 0.44
C PRO A 238 -8.09 -22.19 0.05
N LYS A 239 -8.57 -21.78 -1.12
CA LYS A 239 -8.39 -20.41 -1.61
C LYS A 239 -9.02 -19.34 -0.71
N GLU A 240 -10.01 -19.71 0.08
CA GLU A 240 -10.68 -18.85 1.05
C GLU A 240 -9.77 -18.47 2.22
N GLN A 241 -8.77 -19.31 2.55
CA GLN A 241 -7.75 -19.00 3.56
C GLN A 241 -6.64 -18.10 3.06
N ILE A 242 -6.45 -17.99 1.73
CA ILE A 242 -5.31 -17.30 1.12
C ILE A 242 -5.75 -16.25 0.11
N PRO A 243 -6.48 -15.20 0.50
CA PRO A 243 -6.78 -14.08 -0.38
C PRO A 243 -5.49 -13.46 -0.93
N VAL A 244 -5.51 -13.10 -2.21
CA VAL A 244 -4.35 -12.52 -2.91
C VAL A 244 -4.67 -11.12 -3.40
N VAL A 245 -3.82 -10.15 -3.05
CA VAL A 245 -3.90 -8.78 -3.55
C VAL A 245 -2.56 -8.39 -4.16
N THR A 246 -2.53 -8.02 -5.43
CA THR A 246 -1.29 -7.62 -6.11
C THR A 246 -1.37 -6.19 -6.62
N PHE A 247 -0.23 -5.51 -6.70
CA PHE A 247 -0.11 -4.14 -7.15
C PHE A 247 0.81 -4.06 -8.37
N GLY A 248 0.29 -3.59 -9.50
CA GLY A 248 1.09 -3.41 -10.71
C GLY A 248 1.78 -4.68 -11.20
N ALA A 249 1.24 -5.86 -10.92
CA ALA A 249 1.85 -7.12 -11.26
C ALA A 249 1.74 -7.45 -12.75
N PRO A 250 2.81 -7.94 -13.40
CA PRO A 250 2.73 -8.47 -14.77
C PRO A 250 1.95 -9.78 -14.83
N ALA A 251 1.55 -10.22 -16.01
CA ALA A 251 1.01 -11.55 -16.24
C ALA A 251 2.06 -12.63 -15.91
N VAL A 252 1.63 -13.72 -15.27
CA VAL A 252 2.57 -14.72 -14.74
C VAL A 252 2.76 -15.93 -15.62
N GLY A 253 1.79 -16.23 -16.50
CA GLY A 253 1.81 -17.44 -17.33
C GLY A 253 1.05 -17.29 -18.65
N ASN A 254 1.06 -18.35 -19.43
CA ASN A 254 0.42 -18.42 -20.74
C ASN A 254 -1.11 -18.59 -20.65
N ASN A 255 -1.77 -18.68 -21.82
CA ASN A 255 -3.23 -18.87 -21.90
C ASN A 255 -3.66 -20.15 -21.16
N ALA A 256 -2.98 -21.28 -21.39
CA ALA A 256 -3.30 -22.54 -20.76
C ALA A 256 -3.19 -22.47 -19.21
N PHE A 257 -2.19 -21.74 -18.70
CA PHE A 257 -2.08 -21.48 -17.27
C PHE A 257 -3.27 -20.65 -16.75
N ALA A 258 -3.59 -19.54 -17.42
CA ALA A 258 -4.70 -18.69 -16.99
C ALA A 258 -6.06 -19.41 -17.04
N GLU A 259 -6.28 -20.29 -18.01
CA GLU A 259 -7.50 -21.08 -18.15
C GLU A 259 -7.62 -22.20 -17.09
N GLN A 260 -6.50 -22.86 -16.77
CA GLN A 260 -6.51 -23.98 -15.83
C GLN A 260 -6.46 -23.53 -14.37
N TYR A 261 -5.78 -22.42 -14.08
CA TYR A 261 -5.48 -21.98 -12.71
C TYR A 261 -6.15 -20.67 -12.31
N GLY A 262 -6.61 -19.86 -13.26
CA GLY A 262 -7.07 -18.50 -13.00
C GLY A 262 -8.23 -18.34 -12.01
N ASP A 263 -9.02 -19.38 -11.78
CA ASP A 263 -10.12 -19.44 -10.81
C ASP A 263 -9.77 -20.21 -9.51
N LYS A 264 -8.54 -20.76 -9.44
CA LYS A 264 -8.10 -21.55 -8.28
C LYS A 264 -7.73 -20.69 -7.07
N ILE A 265 -7.42 -19.41 -7.27
CA ILE A 265 -7.10 -18.45 -6.21
C ILE A 265 -8.04 -17.25 -6.22
N ASN A 266 -8.23 -16.64 -5.04
CA ASN A 266 -9.00 -15.41 -4.89
C ASN A 266 -8.10 -14.19 -5.14
N LEU A 267 -7.79 -13.92 -6.42
CA LEU A 267 -6.87 -12.87 -6.84
C LEU A 267 -7.57 -11.55 -7.15
N THR A 268 -7.20 -10.49 -6.43
CA THR A 268 -7.52 -9.09 -6.77
C THR A 268 -6.26 -8.38 -7.24
N ARG A 269 -6.27 -7.96 -8.50
CA ARG A 269 -5.18 -7.20 -9.12
C ARG A 269 -5.49 -5.70 -9.06
N VAL A 270 -4.74 -4.97 -8.25
CA VAL A 270 -4.82 -3.52 -8.20
C VAL A 270 -3.89 -2.94 -9.26
N VAL A 271 -4.44 -2.14 -10.16
CA VAL A 271 -3.70 -1.52 -11.26
C VAL A 271 -3.97 -0.03 -11.31
N ILE A 272 -2.96 0.76 -11.64
CA ILE A 272 -3.15 2.18 -11.99
C ILE A 272 -3.31 2.25 -13.52
N SER A 273 -4.26 3.05 -14.00
CA SER A 273 -4.71 3.03 -15.40
C SER A 273 -3.60 3.23 -16.44
N LEU A 274 -2.53 3.93 -16.09
CA LEU A 274 -1.38 4.21 -16.96
C LEU A 274 -0.09 3.53 -16.49
N ASP A 275 -0.18 2.56 -15.57
CA ASP A 275 0.96 1.71 -15.25
C ASP A 275 1.24 0.74 -16.42
N PRO A 276 2.42 0.83 -17.05
CA PRO A 276 2.72 -0.01 -18.21
C PRO A 276 3.03 -1.46 -17.84
N VAL A 277 3.41 -1.74 -16.58
CA VAL A 277 3.93 -3.06 -16.18
C VAL A 277 2.89 -4.18 -16.23
N PRO A 278 1.63 -3.99 -15.77
CA PRO A 278 0.63 -5.05 -15.85
C PRO A 278 0.38 -5.60 -17.26
N GLY A 279 0.50 -4.75 -18.27
CA GLY A 279 0.32 -5.13 -19.67
C GLY A 279 1.59 -5.56 -20.42
N SER A 280 2.76 -5.39 -19.80
CA SER A 280 4.05 -5.48 -20.52
C SER A 280 4.30 -6.82 -21.18
N LEU A 281 4.11 -7.93 -20.48
CA LEU A 281 4.37 -9.27 -21.03
C LEU A 281 3.35 -9.67 -22.09
N GLN A 282 2.11 -9.21 -21.98
CA GLN A 282 1.08 -9.47 -23.00
C GLN A 282 1.34 -8.67 -24.27
N SER A 283 1.64 -7.38 -24.13
CA SER A 283 1.72 -6.44 -25.25
C SER A 283 3.03 -6.54 -26.03
N PHE A 284 4.16 -6.82 -25.35
CA PHE A 284 5.47 -6.77 -25.97
C PHE A 284 6.02 -8.14 -26.36
N PHE A 285 5.67 -9.19 -25.61
CA PHE A 285 6.26 -10.51 -25.82
C PHE A 285 5.24 -11.55 -26.29
N GLY A 286 3.94 -11.30 -26.12
CA GLY A 286 2.90 -12.29 -26.41
C GLY A 286 2.95 -13.51 -25.49
N GLY A 287 2.00 -14.44 -25.68
CA GLY A 287 2.02 -15.73 -24.97
C GLY A 287 1.79 -15.67 -23.45
N TYR A 288 1.39 -14.51 -22.90
CA TYR A 288 1.02 -14.34 -21.49
C TYR A 288 -0.41 -13.84 -21.38
N LYS A 289 -1.13 -14.26 -20.36
CA LYS A 289 -2.52 -13.87 -20.09
C LYS A 289 -2.74 -13.49 -18.63
N GLN A 290 -3.37 -12.35 -18.40
CA GLN A 290 -3.83 -11.93 -17.09
C GLN A 290 -5.15 -12.63 -16.71
N PHE A 291 -5.35 -12.84 -15.42
CA PHE A 291 -6.59 -13.38 -14.83
C PHE A 291 -6.88 -12.73 -13.47
N GLY A 292 -7.98 -13.12 -12.82
CA GLY A 292 -8.42 -12.57 -11.55
C GLY A 292 -9.19 -11.25 -11.66
N LYS A 293 -9.77 -10.80 -10.54
CA LYS A 293 -10.53 -9.55 -10.44
C LYS A 293 -9.61 -8.35 -10.57
N VAL A 294 -10.03 -7.33 -11.33
CA VAL A 294 -9.26 -6.09 -11.51
C VAL A 294 -9.88 -4.96 -10.70
N LYS A 295 -9.07 -4.28 -9.89
CA LYS A 295 -9.38 -2.99 -9.25
C LYS A 295 -8.51 -1.92 -9.89
N THR A 296 -9.12 -1.02 -10.65
CA THR A 296 -8.38 0.05 -11.33
C THR A 296 -8.43 1.34 -10.54
N PHE A 297 -7.26 1.89 -10.23
CA PHE A 297 -7.11 3.24 -9.74
C PHE A 297 -6.79 4.19 -10.89
N ARG A 298 -7.36 5.41 -10.82
CA ARG A 298 -7.10 6.46 -11.80
C ARG A 298 -6.45 7.64 -11.12
N ILE A 299 -5.43 8.19 -11.77
CA ILE A 299 -4.73 9.36 -11.30
C ILE A 299 -4.38 10.27 -12.48
N SER A 300 -4.32 11.57 -12.23
CA SER A 300 -3.90 12.54 -13.26
C SER A 300 -2.41 12.39 -13.59
N ASN A 301 -2.06 12.48 -14.87
CA ASN A 301 -0.66 12.49 -15.32
C ASN A 301 0.15 13.65 -14.73
N LYS A 302 -0.52 14.73 -14.32
CA LYS A 302 0.14 15.87 -13.63
C LYS A 302 0.68 15.50 -12.26
N TYR A 303 0.22 14.37 -11.67
CA TYR A 303 0.68 13.92 -10.36
C TYR A 303 1.96 13.08 -10.44
N ALA A 304 2.08 12.18 -11.41
CA ALA A 304 3.24 11.32 -11.59
C ALA A 304 3.45 11.00 -13.07
N ASP A 305 4.67 11.23 -13.54
CA ASP A 305 5.07 10.92 -14.92
C ASP A 305 5.18 9.40 -15.15
N PHE A 306 5.52 8.63 -14.10
CA PHE A 306 5.61 7.19 -14.11
C PHE A 306 4.73 6.60 -13.01
N GLN A 307 3.76 5.77 -13.37
CA GLN A 307 2.67 5.35 -12.49
C GLN A 307 2.83 3.94 -11.90
N HIS A 308 4.05 3.41 -11.89
CA HIS A 308 4.33 2.07 -11.35
C HIS A 308 4.79 2.00 -9.89
N PRO A 309 5.38 3.05 -9.25
CA PRO A 309 5.95 2.90 -7.92
C PRO A 309 4.95 2.43 -6.86
N ILE A 310 5.39 1.56 -5.95
CA ILE A 310 4.57 1.07 -4.83
C ILE A 310 4.04 2.22 -3.95
N SER A 311 4.81 3.29 -3.79
CA SER A 311 4.41 4.47 -3.05
C SER A 311 3.12 5.10 -3.57
N LEU A 312 2.93 5.09 -4.88
CA LEU A 312 1.72 5.61 -5.52
C LEU A 312 0.53 4.66 -5.30
N TYR A 313 0.75 3.36 -5.40
CA TYR A 313 -0.26 2.35 -5.06
C TYR A 313 -0.69 2.45 -3.59
N PHE A 314 0.27 2.67 -2.68
CA PHE A 314 0.00 2.90 -1.27
C PHE A 314 -0.89 4.14 -1.06
N ASP A 315 -0.50 5.28 -1.63
CA ASP A 315 -1.26 6.53 -1.51
C ASP A 315 -2.71 6.36 -2.03
N LEU A 316 -2.88 5.70 -3.18
CA LEU A 316 -4.20 5.47 -3.77
C LEU A 316 -5.03 4.44 -2.98
N ALA A 317 -4.41 3.43 -2.42
CA ALA A 317 -5.08 2.44 -1.56
C ALA A 317 -5.61 3.10 -0.28
N MET A 318 -4.81 3.97 0.36
CA MET A 318 -5.24 4.75 1.52
C MET A 318 -6.39 5.70 1.16
N LYS A 319 -6.27 6.41 0.03
CA LYS A 319 -7.37 7.25 -0.47
C LYS A 319 -8.65 6.43 -0.66
N ASN A 320 -8.58 5.32 -1.38
CA ASN A 320 -9.73 4.45 -1.64
C ASN A 320 -10.39 3.96 -0.34
N PHE A 321 -9.60 3.61 0.67
CA PHE A 321 -10.12 3.19 1.97
C PHE A 321 -10.90 4.33 2.65
N TYR A 322 -10.33 5.53 2.69
CA TYR A 322 -11.01 6.68 3.29
C TYR A 322 -12.26 7.12 2.50
N ASP A 323 -12.22 7.06 1.17
CA ASP A 323 -13.39 7.37 0.34
C ASP A 323 -14.54 6.38 0.61
N VAL A 324 -14.24 5.09 0.76
CA VAL A 324 -15.24 4.07 1.13
C VAL A 324 -15.77 4.28 2.56
N CYS A 325 -14.90 4.67 3.49
CA CYS A 325 -15.34 5.03 4.84
C CYS A 325 -16.29 6.23 4.83
N ASP A 326 -16.04 7.25 4.01
CA ASP A 326 -16.93 8.41 3.87
C ASP A 326 -18.28 8.01 3.29
N GLU A 327 -18.30 7.14 2.28
CA GLU A 327 -19.52 6.57 1.72
C GLU A 327 -20.30 5.78 2.79
N GLY A 328 -19.62 4.99 3.60
CA GLY A 328 -20.24 4.25 4.72
C GLY A 328 -20.88 5.16 5.76
N VAL A 329 -20.22 6.27 6.09
CA VAL A 329 -20.79 7.29 6.99
C VAL A 329 -21.99 7.97 6.36
N ALA A 330 -21.89 8.37 5.10
CA ALA A 330 -22.99 9.03 4.39
C ALA A 330 -24.26 8.16 4.29
N ASN A 331 -24.06 6.83 4.17
CA ASN A 331 -25.16 5.86 4.12
C ASN A 331 -25.63 5.34 5.49
N GLY A 332 -24.96 5.74 6.58
CA GLY A 332 -25.27 5.31 7.95
C GLY A 332 -24.81 3.90 8.30
N TYR A 333 -23.89 3.33 7.55
CA TYR A 333 -23.30 2.00 7.80
C TYR A 333 -22.07 2.06 8.70
N LEU A 334 -21.38 3.19 8.71
CA LEU A 334 -20.26 3.46 9.60
C LEU A 334 -20.52 4.72 10.42
N HIS A 335 -19.93 4.74 11.58
CA HIS A 335 -19.88 5.94 12.43
C HIS A 335 -18.47 6.53 12.39
N ARG A 336 -18.38 7.84 12.21
CA ARG A 336 -17.11 8.53 12.43
C ARG A 336 -16.71 8.42 13.89
N LEU A 337 -15.41 8.39 14.15
CA LEU A 337 -14.92 8.65 15.49
C LEU A 337 -15.52 9.97 15.98
N PRO A 338 -16.05 9.99 17.21
CA PRO A 338 -16.65 11.21 17.75
C PRO A 338 -15.65 12.37 17.67
N SER A 339 -16.17 13.59 17.56
CA SER A 339 -15.32 14.79 17.59
C SER A 339 -14.73 15.03 18.98
N GLU A 340 -15.29 14.40 20.02
CA GLU A 340 -14.83 14.50 21.40
C GLU A 340 -15.15 13.23 22.20
N ILE A 341 -14.29 12.93 23.16
CA ILE A 341 -14.52 11.99 24.27
C ILE A 341 -14.17 12.73 25.55
N ARG A 342 -15.18 13.05 26.38
CA ARG A 342 -15.01 13.81 27.63
C ARG A 342 -15.07 12.97 28.88
N GLU A 343 -15.59 11.76 28.79
CA GLU A 343 -15.70 10.84 29.92
C GLU A 343 -14.31 10.31 30.33
N GLY A 344 -14.13 10.11 31.64
CA GLY A 344 -12.89 9.57 32.20
C GLY A 344 -12.16 10.59 33.12
N THR A 345 -11.08 10.14 33.72
CA THR A 345 -10.28 10.90 34.70
C THR A 345 -8.98 11.45 34.12
N GLU A 346 -8.59 11.00 32.94
CA GLU A 346 -7.36 11.42 32.27
C GLU A 346 -7.46 12.90 31.84
N PRO A 347 -6.36 13.61 31.67
CA PRO A 347 -6.39 14.98 31.14
C PRO A 347 -7.12 15.10 29.80
N LEU A 348 -7.93 16.13 29.63
CA LEU A 348 -8.60 16.44 28.37
C LEU A 348 -7.64 17.16 27.42
N VAL A 349 -7.54 16.68 26.19
CA VAL A 349 -6.65 17.24 25.17
C VAL A 349 -7.43 17.87 24.04
N ALA A 350 -7.23 19.15 23.77
CA ALA A 350 -7.71 19.80 22.56
C ALA A 350 -6.78 19.50 21.40
N ILE A 351 -7.33 19.16 20.24
CA ILE A 351 -6.59 18.82 19.01
C ILE A 351 -6.96 19.83 17.92
N ILE A 352 -5.97 20.45 17.32
CA ILE A 352 -6.10 21.28 16.12
C ILE A 352 -5.20 20.68 15.04
N VAL A 353 -5.75 20.35 13.88
CA VAL A 353 -5.00 19.87 12.71
C VAL A 353 -5.22 20.83 11.56
N GLY A 354 -4.19 21.56 11.18
CA GLY A 354 -4.18 22.46 10.05
C GLY A 354 -3.37 21.91 8.88
N GLN A 355 -3.78 22.26 7.69
CA GLN A 355 -3.07 21.94 6.46
C GLN A 355 -2.79 23.23 5.70
N ALA A 356 -1.52 23.65 5.63
CA ALA A 356 -1.15 24.95 5.08
C ALA A 356 -1.10 24.99 3.55
N THR A 357 -1.21 23.85 2.85
CA THR A 357 -1.05 23.81 1.39
C THR A 357 -2.37 23.55 0.68
N LYS A 358 -2.85 24.58 -0.03
CA LYS A 358 -3.86 24.41 -1.09
C LYS A 358 -3.12 23.97 -2.37
N ASN A 359 -2.83 22.68 -2.52
CA ASN A 359 -2.38 22.17 -3.80
C ASN A 359 -3.51 21.40 -4.47
N PRO A 360 -4.19 21.97 -5.47
CA PRO A 360 -5.31 21.33 -6.16
C PRO A 360 -4.87 20.07 -6.94
N ASN A 361 -3.58 19.89 -7.15
CA ASN A 361 -3.02 18.71 -7.81
C ASN A 361 -2.74 17.55 -6.83
N LEU A 362 -3.00 17.72 -5.52
CA LEU A 362 -2.89 16.65 -4.52
C LEU A 362 -4.26 16.06 -4.23
N PRO A 363 -4.62 14.94 -4.89
CA PRO A 363 -5.94 14.31 -4.72
C PRO A 363 -6.15 13.76 -3.30
N PHE A 364 -5.11 13.71 -2.47
CA PHE A 364 -5.13 13.14 -1.12
C PHE A 364 -5.21 14.18 0.01
N ALA A 365 -5.18 15.48 -0.31
CA ALA A 365 -5.11 16.51 0.72
C ALA A 365 -6.17 16.37 1.84
N PRO A 366 -7.46 16.16 1.55
CA PRO A 366 -8.47 15.95 2.57
C PRO A 366 -8.23 14.70 3.42
N ASN A 367 -7.76 13.63 2.78
CA ASN A 367 -7.52 12.34 3.42
C ASN A 367 -6.31 12.38 4.36
N ILE A 368 -5.27 13.13 4.02
CA ILE A 368 -4.07 13.32 4.87
C ILE A 368 -4.47 13.97 6.20
N ARG A 369 -5.22 15.05 6.15
CA ARG A 369 -5.67 15.74 7.37
C ARG A 369 -6.53 14.84 8.25
N ARG A 370 -7.50 14.17 7.65
CA ARG A 370 -8.35 13.21 8.34
C ARG A 370 -7.54 12.09 8.97
N PHE A 371 -6.63 11.51 8.20
CA PHE A 371 -5.71 10.49 8.68
C PHE A 371 -4.96 10.94 9.94
N VAL A 372 -4.29 12.09 9.89
CA VAL A 372 -3.56 12.64 11.04
C VAL A 372 -4.48 12.86 12.23
N THR A 373 -5.66 13.43 12.00
CA THR A 373 -6.66 13.66 13.09
C THR A 373 -7.08 12.35 13.75
N ASP A 374 -7.41 11.33 12.97
CA ASP A 374 -7.89 10.05 13.48
C ASP A 374 -6.78 9.31 14.26
N GLU A 375 -5.53 9.38 13.81
CA GLU A 375 -4.40 8.81 14.53
C GLU A 375 -4.24 9.39 15.95
N TYR A 376 -4.43 10.71 16.12
CA TYR A 376 -4.39 11.33 17.45
C TYR A 376 -5.61 10.98 18.31
N LYS A 377 -6.80 10.88 17.72
CA LYS A 377 -8.00 10.39 18.42
C LYS A 377 -7.80 8.98 19.00
N TYR A 378 -7.11 8.10 18.27
CA TYR A 378 -6.83 6.74 18.75
C TYR A 378 -5.80 6.66 19.88
N MET A 379 -4.98 7.70 20.04
CA MET A 379 -3.93 7.72 21.07
C MET A 379 -4.38 8.42 22.37
N LEU A 380 -5.41 9.24 22.31
CA LEU A 380 -5.84 10.07 23.43
C LEU A 380 -7.11 9.51 24.07
N PRO A 381 -7.11 9.17 25.37
CA PRO A 381 -8.28 8.63 26.05
C PRO A 381 -9.39 9.67 26.18
N ARG A 382 -9.04 10.95 26.34
CA ARG A 382 -9.98 12.09 26.38
C ARG A 382 -9.50 13.19 25.45
N TYR A 383 -10.36 13.60 24.55
CA TYR A 383 -10.00 14.64 23.57
C TYR A 383 -11.22 15.44 23.11
N VAL A 384 -10.94 16.62 22.57
CA VAL A 384 -11.87 17.44 21.79
C VAL A 384 -11.15 17.94 20.54
N VAL A 385 -11.72 17.70 19.37
CA VAL A 385 -11.20 18.24 18.12
C VAL A 385 -11.79 19.63 17.91
N LEU A 386 -10.93 20.63 17.91
CA LEU A 386 -11.30 22.02 17.64
C LEU A 386 -11.23 22.26 16.14
N ASP A 387 -12.18 21.66 15.42
CA ASP A 387 -12.22 21.72 13.97
C ASP A 387 -13.40 22.55 13.51
N LYS A 388 -13.17 23.83 13.31
CA LYS A 388 -14.20 24.68 12.69
C LYS A 388 -13.93 25.05 11.26
N ASN A 389 -12.67 24.99 10.80
CA ASN A 389 -12.34 25.25 9.38
C ASN A 389 -10.96 24.70 9.00
N ALA A 390 -10.89 24.10 7.80
CA ALA A 390 -9.65 23.62 7.19
C ALA A 390 -8.61 24.75 6.92
N ASP A 391 -8.97 25.98 7.10
CA ASP A 391 -8.20 27.17 6.73
C ASP A 391 -7.48 27.86 7.89
N TYR A 392 -7.36 27.22 9.07
CA TYR A 392 -6.74 27.84 10.25
C TYR A 392 -5.37 28.46 9.99
N PHE A 393 -4.55 27.81 9.17
CA PHE A 393 -3.19 28.27 8.88
C PHE A 393 -3.09 29.18 7.66
N ASN A 394 -4.20 29.39 6.95
CA ASN A 394 -4.31 30.28 5.79
C ASN A 394 -5.12 31.55 6.06
N ASN A 395 -5.59 31.71 7.30
CA ASN A 395 -6.43 32.85 7.68
C ASN A 395 -5.75 33.64 8.79
N ASP A 396 -5.31 34.87 8.47
CA ASP A 396 -4.69 35.81 9.42
C ASP A 396 -5.59 36.11 10.65
N ALA A 397 -6.87 35.80 10.57
CA ALA A 397 -7.83 35.94 11.68
C ALA A 397 -7.71 34.83 12.75
N TYR A 398 -6.96 33.75 12.51
CA TYR A 398 -6.79 32.65 13.47
C TYR A 398 -5.42 32.66 14.14
N THR A 399 -5.31 33.48 15.15
CA THR A 399 -4.06 33.68 15.91
C THR A 399 -3.83 32.57 16.96
N PRO A 400 -2.59 32.35 17.43
CA PRO A 400 -2.31 31.47 18.56
C PRO A 400 -3.16 31.76 19.78
N GLN A 401 -3.42 33.04 20.09
CA GLN A 401 -4.26 33.47 21.21
C GLN A 401 -5.68 32.92 21.09
N LYS A 402 -6.24 32.89 19.90
CA LYS A 402 -7.57 32.33 19.62
C LYS A 402 -7.58 30.81 19.80
N MET A 403 -6.56 30.11 19.36
CA MET A 403 -6.42 28.66 19.58
C MET A 403 -6.41 28.31 21.07
N PHE A 404 -5.65 29.05 21.87
CA PHE A 404 -5.62 28.88 23.32
C PHE A 404 -6.95 29.26 23.99
N ALA A 405 -7.63 30.32 23.52
CA ALA A 405 -8.92 30.70 24.04
C ALA A 405 -9.99 29.62 23.80
N GLU A 406 -10.02 29.04 22.60
CA GLU A 406 -10.94 27.96 22.27
C GLU A 406 -10.63 26.67 23.06
N ALA A 407 -9.35 26.32 23.23
CA ALA A 407 -8.93 25.16 24.02
C ALA A 407 -9.33 25.34 25.50
N ARG A 408 -9.17 26.54 26.07
CA ARG A 408 -9.64 26.88 27.44
C ARG A 408 -11.17 26.82 27.56
N ALA A 409 -11.88 27.37 26.58
CA ALA A 409 -13.34 27.31 26.54
C ALA A 409 -13.88 25.88 26.47
N ALA A 410 -13.13 24.97 25.80
CA ALA A 410 -13.42 23.55 25.76
C ALA A 410 -13.08 22.81 27.07
N GLY A 411 -12.43 23.47 28.04
CA GLY A 411 -11.98 22.86 29.30
C GLY A 411 -10.79 21.93 29.15
N ALA A 412 -10.00 22.09 28.10
CA ALA A 412 -8.86 21.21 27.85
C ALA A 412 -7.66 21.57 28.74
N ASP A 413 -6.98 20.53 29.24
CA ASP A 413 -5.74 20.65 30.03
C ASP A 413 -4.54 20.89 29.14
N TYR A 414 -4.54 20.26 27.98
CA TYR A 414 -3.50 20.37 26.96
C TYR A 414 -4.08 20.76 25.60
N LEU A 415 -3.26 21.48 24.81
CA LEU A 415 -3.53 21.80 23.43
C LEU A 415 -2.45 21.15 22.56
N ILE A 416 -2.85 20.34 21.58
CA ILE A 416 -1.98 19.81 20.52
C ILE A 416 -2.32 20.54 19.23
N VAL A 417 -1.33 21.19 18.65
CA VAL A 417 -1.42 21.85 17.35
C VAL A 417 -0.58 21.06 16.36
N LEU A 418 -1.21 20.60 15.30
CA LEU A 418 -0.59 19.85 14.22
C LEU A 418 -0.70 20.64 12.92
N GLU A 419 0.43 20.81 12.24
CA GLU A 419 0.49 21.41 10.92
C GLU A 419 1.03 20.40 9.93
N VAL A 420 0.20 20.01 8.95
CA VAL A 420 0.57 19.11 7.87
C VAL A 420 0.80 19.93 6.61
N ASN A 421 1.96 19.79 6.01
CA ASN A 421 2.33 20.53 4.83
C ASN A 421 3.01 19.66 3.79
N MET A 422 2.87 20.12 2.55
CA MET A 422 3.64 19.61 1.42
C MET A 422 4.32 20.80 0.76
N LYS A 423 5.62 20.89 0.98
CA LYS A 423 6.43 22.03 0.52
C LYS A 423 7.36 21.60 -0.60
N ARG A 424 7.40 22.43 -1.65
CA ARG A 424 8.42 22.35 -2.69
C ARG A 424 9.68 23.07 -2.19
N LEU A 425 10.84 22.44 -2.37
CA LEU A 425 12.11 23.08 -1.99
C LEU A 425 12.52 24.13 -3.05
N GLY A 426 12.19 25.37 -2.81
CA GLY A 426 12.49 26.48 -3.72
C GLY A 426 11.96 26.24 -5.13
N GLN A 427 12.78 26.48 -6.15
CA GLN A 427 12.46 26.21 -7.56
C GLN A 427 12.79 24.78 -8.01
N THR A 428 13.22 23.91 -7.11
CA THR A 428 13.54 22.51 -7.43
C THR A 428 12.29 21.67 -7.62
N ASN A 429 12.41 20.52 -8.29
CA ASN A 429 11.33 19.50 -8.36
C ASN A 429 11.29 18.59 -7.12
N LYS A 430 11.90 19.02 -6.01
CA LYS A 430 11.93 18.24 -4.77
C LYS A 430 10.80 18.66 -3.86
N TRP A 431 9.96 17.69 -3.47
CA TRP A 431 8.86 17.87 -2.53
C TRP A 431 9.20 17.26 -1.18
N TYR A 432 8.70 17.88 -0.12
CA TYR A 432 8.79 17.41 1.24
C TYR A 432 7.40 17.38 1.85
N ALA A 433 7.05 16.25 2.46
CA ALA A 433 5.98 16.19 3.43
C ALA A 433 6.54 16.66 4.78
N THR A 434 5.82 17.50 5.48
CA THR A 434 6.22 17.99 6.81
C THR A 434 5.07 17.82 7.76
N LEU A 435 5.40 17.41 8.99
CA LEU A 435 4.47 17.37 10.10
C LEU A 435 5.10 18.09 11.29
N ASN A 436 4.49 19.20 11.69
CA ASN A 436 4.88 19.96 12.85
C ASN A 436 3.88 19.67 13.99
N GLN A 437 4.39 19.34 15.17
CA GLN A 437 3.60 19.08 16.37
C GLN A 437 4.03 20.03 17.48
N GLY A 438 3.11 20.82 18.01
CA GLY A 438 3.29 21.58 19.24
C GLY A 438 2.36 21.06 20.33
N ILE A 439 2.88 20.80 21.51
CA ILE A 439 2.10 20.41 22.70
C ILE A 439 2.25 21.50 23.76
N PHE A 440 1.12 22.00 24.24
CA PHE A 440 1.08 23.11 25.19
C PHE A 440 0.20 22.79 26.39
N LYS A 441 0.53 23.37 27.57
CA LYS A 441 -0.38 23.44 28.72
C LYS A 441 -1.37 24.56 28.47
N THR A 442 -2.65 24.25 28.44
CA THR A 442 -3.70 25.23 28.06
C THR A 442 -3.81 26.37 29.08
N ALA A 443 -3.71 26.06 30.38
CA ALA A 443 -3.85 27.07 31.46
C ALA A 443 -2.80 28.19 31.37
N THR A 444 -1.53 27.82 31.09
CA THR A 444 -0.41 28.76 31.11
C THR A 444 0.05 29.20 29.72
N GLY A 445 -0.36 28.50 28.67
CA GLY A 445 0.22 28.62 27.33
C GLY A 445 1.65 28.09 27.20
N GLY A 446 2.15 27.44 28.27
CA GLY A 446 3.50 26.93 28.33
C GLY A 446 3.73 25.78 27.35
N LEU A 447 4.81 25.87 26.58
CA LEU A 447 5.24 24.82 25.67
C LEU A 447 5.73 23.59 26.46
N VAL A 448 5.15 22.43 26.17
CA VAL A 448 5.59 21.12 26.71
C VAL A 448 6.69 20.57 25.81
N THR A 449 6.42 20.50 24.50
CA THR A 449 7.39 20.06 23.48
C THR A 449 6.96 20.52 22.09
N MET A 450 7.94 20.64 21.20
CA MET A 450 7.71 20.88 19.78
C MET A 450 8.55 19.93 18.93
N ASN A 451 7.94 19.34 17.93
CA ASN A 451 8.60 18.50 16.96
C ASN A 451 8.32 19.03 15.57
N SER A 452 9.34 19.11 14.76
CA SER A 452 9.23 19.39 13.34
C SER A 452 9.88 18.24 12.58
N THR A 453 9.14 17.66 11.68
CA THR A 453 9.60 16.55 10.85
C THR A 453 9.47 16.91 9.40
N ALA A 454 10.39 16.43 8.57
CA ALA A 454 10.36 16.62 7.14
C ALA A 454 10.86 15.36 6.45
N THR A 455 10.04 14.76 5.62
CA THR A 455 10.42 13.61 4.82
C THR A 455 10.34 13.96 3.35
N ARG A 456 11.44 13.69 2.62
CA ARG A 456 11.47 13.91 1.19
C ARG A 456 10.57 12.91 0.50
N VAL A 457 9.65 13.42 -0.32
CA VAL A 457 8.83 12.62 -1.22
C VAL A 457 9.68 12.23 -2.43
N THR A 458 9.74 10.95 -2.71
CA THR A 458 10.47 10.38 -3.85
C THR A 458 9.56 9.42 -4.61
N VAL A 459 10.06 8.87 -5.69
CA VAL A 459 9.36 7.83 -6.44
C VAL A 459 9.17 6.57 -5.58
N GLU A 460 10.11 6.28 -4.67
CA GLU A 460 10.04 5.14 -3.76
C GLU A 460 9.26 5.42 -2.47
N GLN A 461 8.98 6.68 -2.18
CA GLN A 461 8.30 7.11 -0.95
C GLN A 461 7.29 8.22 -1.26
N GLY A 462 6.02 7.84 -1.39
CA GLY A 462 4.90 8.74 -1.68
C GLY A 462 4.52 9.67 -0.53
N TYR A 463 3.48 10.44 -0.73
CA TYR A 463 3.03 11.45 0.22
C TYR A 463 2.48 10.86 1.51
N MET A 464 1.51 9.95 1.41
CA MET A 464 0.92 9.33 2.60
C MET A 464 1.98 8.55 3.39
N GLN A 465 2.84 7.80 2.70
CA GLN A 465 3.94 7.06 3.33
C GLN A 465 4.91 8.01 4.05
N SER A 466 5.18 9.19 3.48
CA SER A 466 6.03 10.21 4.12
C SER A 466 5.39 10.76 5.40
N ILE A 467 4.08 11.03 5.39
CA ILE A 467 3.33 11.47 6.58
C ILE A 467 3.30 10.37 7.64
N VAL A 468 3.09 9.11 7.26
CA VAL A 468 3.16 7.96 8.19
C VAL A 468 4.49 7.94 8.92
N LYS A 469 5.59 8.12 8.20
CA LYS A 469 6.94 8.17 8.77
C LYS A 469 7.15 9.37 9.70
N ASP A 470 6.65 10.53 9.34
CA ASP A 470 6.71 11.71 10.18
C ASP A 470 5.84 11.56 11.44
N MET A 471 4.70 10.89 11.33
CA MET A 471 3.82 10.55 12.45
C MET A 471 4.52 9.67 13.51
N GLU A 472 5.38 8.72 13.14
CA GLU A 472 6.09 7.88 14.10
C GLU A 472 6.89 8.70 15.11
N LYS A 473 7.62 9.72 14.63
CA LYS A 473 8.41 10.62 15.49
C LYS A 473 7.52 11.45 16.40
N CYS A 474 6.43 11.98 15.85
CA CYS A 474 5.46 12.78 16.63
C CYS A 474 4.78 11.94 17.71
N ARG A 475 4.40 10.70 17.40
CA ARG A 475 3.78 9.77 18.37
C ARG A 475 4.75 9.38 19.49
N LYS A 476 6.01 9.12 19.15
CA LYS A 476 7.05 8.83 20.15
C LYS A 476 7.16 10.00 21.13
N SER A 477 7.31 11.22 20.62
CA SER A 477 7.38 12.42 21.44
C SER A 477 6.11 12.63 22.27
N LEU A 478 4.93 12.37 21.71
CA LEU A 478 3.66 12.47 22.44
C LEU A 478 3.64 11.54 23.65
N LYS A 479 4.02 10.25 23.49
CA LYS A 479 4.08 9.26 24.56
C LYS A 479 5.14 9.59 25.63
N GLU A 480 6.27 10.14 25.23
CA GLU A 480 7.33 10.53 26.16
C GLU A 480 6.92 11.70 27.07
N ASN A 481 6.12 12.63 26.54
CA ASN A 481 5.74 13.87 27.24
C ASN A 481 4.37 13.81 27.92
N LEU A 482 3.43 13.01 27.40
CA LEU A 482 2.12 12.80 27.97
C LEU A 482 1.93 11.32 28.38
N LYS A 483 2.17 11.02 29.65
CA LYS A 483 2.20 9.64 30.17
C LYS A 483 0.88 8.89 30.14
N PHE A 484 -0.23 9.60 29.99
CA PHE A 484 -1.58 9.03 29.85
C PHE A 484 -1.93 8.60 28.42
N VAL A 485 -1.06 8.88 27.44
CA VAL A 485 -1.26 8.50 26.03
C VAL A 485 -1.18 6.98 25.90
N LYS A 486 -2.24 6.39 25.33
CA LYS A 486 -2.35 4.94 25.07
C LYS A 486 -2.78 4.75 23.62
N ILE A 487 -2.26 3.74 22.96
CA ILE A 487 -2.78 3.35 21.66
C ILE A 487 -4.03 2.53 21.91
N THR A 488 -5.19 3.11 21.66
CA THR A 488 -6.49 2.45 21.87
C THR A 488 -7.09 1.95 20.57
N ARG A 489 -6.37 2.08 19.45
CA ARG A 489 -6.87 1.65 18.16
C ARG A 489 -7.22 0.17 18.24
N PRO A 490 -8.50 -0.21 18.04
CA PRO A 490 -8.80 -1.59 17.78
C PRO A 490 -8.01 -1.97 16.53
N LEU A 491 -7.38 -3.14 16.51
CA LEU A 491 -6.82 -3.70 15.28
C LEU A 491 -7.96 -3.77 14.27
N VAL A 492 -8.06 -2.73 13.46
CA VAL A 492 -9.15 -2.57 12.48
C VAL A 492 -8.94 -3.51 11.30
N TRP A 493 -7.74 -4.09 11.26
CA TRP A 493 -7.33 -5.01 10.23
C TRP A 493 -7.61 -6.46 10.60
#